data_4928cea63e1a6055e3031db979934059
#
_entry.id   4928cea63e1a6055e3031db979934059
#
_cell.length_a   1.000
_cell.length_b   1.000
_cell.length_c   1.000
_cell.angle_alpha   90.00
_cell.angle_beta   90.00
_cell.angle_gamma   90.00
#
_symmetry.space_group_name_H-M   'P 1'
#
loop_
_entity.id
_entity.type
_entity.pdbx_description
1 polymer ?
#
loop_
_entity_poly.entity_id
_entity_poly.type
_entity_poly.pdbx_seq_one_letter_code
_entity_poly.pdbx_strand_id
1 'polypeptide(L)'
;MLRPLLCWLSLSVCLAFADPARPNIVLILVDDLGTGDVGCFGAKDIRTPHLDALAKQGTRFTDFYVAQAVCTASRAALLTGCYPNRVGMQGALNHTSRFGLNPTEWTLPKMLKDRGYATACFGKWHLGTVPELSAPRQGFDEFFGLPYSNDNSKYHPTLAPEMPPLPLLEGEKVAELD
;
A
#
# COMPACT_ATOMS: atom_id res chain seq x y z
N MET A 1 9.65 20.84 -75.90
CA MET A 1 9.30 19.62 -75.18
C MET A 1 9.58 19.84 -73.70
N LEU A 2 8.57 20.29 -72.89
CA LEU A 2 8.67 20.46 -71.43
C LEU A 2 8.17 19.17 -70.75
N ARG A 3 9.04 18.56 -69.94
CA ARG A 3 8.69 17.44 -69.06
C ARG A 3 8.17 18.01 -67.75
N PRO A 4 6.99 17.60 -67.24
CA PRO A 4 6.55 18.02 -65.89
C PRO A 4 7.26 17.18 -64.83
N LEU A 5 7.90 17.85 -63.87
CA LEU A 5 8.40 17.28 -62.61
C LEU A 5 7.19 16.99 -61.73
N LEU A 6 6.87 15.73 -61.53
CA LEU A 6 5.92 15.32 -60.46
C LEU A 6 6.67 15.31 -59.12
N CYS A 7 6.34 16.29 -58.27
CA CYS A 7 6.78 16.33 -56.88
C CYS A 7 5.88 15.43 -56.07
N TRP A 8 6.40 14.27 -55.63
CA TRP A 8 5.72 13.39 -54.66
C TRP A 8 5.88 13.98 -53.28
N LEU A 9 4.82 14.61 -52.73
CA LEU A 9 4.73 14.98 -51.34
C LEU A 9 4.36 13.69 -50.55
N SER A 10 5.34 13.04 -49.93
CA SER A 10 5.09 11.98 -48.97
C SER A 10 4.60 12.55 -47.65
N LEU A 11 3.29 12.48 -47.41
CA LEU A 11 2.65 12.87 -46.15
C LEU A 11 2.93 11.75 -45.13
N SER A 12 4.00 11.91 -44.35
CA SER A 12 4.27 11.02 -43.20
C SER A 12 3.25 11.31 -42.10
N VAL A 13 2.19 10.49 -42.03
CA VAL A 13 1.26 10.50 -40.90
C VAL A 13 1.98 9.82 -39.72
N CYS A 14 2.52 10.62 -38.81
CA CYS A 14 2.90 10.14 -37.48
C CYS A 14 1.62 9.75 -36.74
N LEU A 15 1.30 8.47 -36.75
CA LEU A 15 0.34 7.91 -35.79
C LEU A 15 0.97 8.00 -34.40
N ALA A 16 0.65 9.08 -33.68
CA ALA A 16 0.89 9.15 -32.24
C ALA A 16 -0.02 8.08 -31.60
N PHE A 17 0.54 6.92 -31.33
CA PHE A 17 -0.11 5.99 -30.39
C PHE A 17 -0.16 6.71 -29.05
N ALA A 18 -1.34 7.19 -28.66
CA ALA A 18 -1.56 7.63 -27.30
C ALA A 18 -1.23 6.45 -26.40
N ASP A 19 -0.23 6.60 -25.54
CA ASP A 19 0.09 5.62 -24.51
C ASP A 19 -1.21 5.40 -23.73
N PRO A 20 -1.73 4.18 -23.61
CA PRO A 20 -2.99 3.94 -22.93
C PRO A 20 -2.89 4.57 -21.53
N ALA A 21 -3.83 5.47 -21.23
CA ALA A 21 -3.83 6.21 -19.99
C ALA A 21 -3.68 5.24 -18.81
N ARG A 22 -2.58 5.35 -18.07
CA ARG A 22 -2.29 4.49 -16.91
C ARG A 22 -3.35 4.74 -15.84
N PRO A 23 -4.07 3.73 -15.37
CA PRO A 23 -5.09 3.93 -14.36
C PRO A 23 -4.45 4.34 -13.03
N ASN A 24 -5.11 5.22 -12.28
CA ASN A 24 -4.76 5.42 -10.88
C ASN A 24 -5.11 4.17 -10.08
N ILE A 25 -4.27 3.84 -9.09
CA ILE A 25 -4.43 2.65 -8.24
C ILE A 25 -4.62 3.13 -6.81
N VAL A 26 -5.76 2.78 -6.21
CA VAL A 26 -6.04 3.01 -4.79
C VAL A 26 -6.17 1.65 -4.11
N LEU A 27 -5.26 1.35 -3.18
CA LEU A 27 -5.26 0.15 -2.36
C LEU A 27 -5.70 0.51 -0.94
N ILE A 28 -6.81 -0.05 -0.48
CA ILE A 28 -7.33 0.15 0.87
C ILE A 28 -7.18 -1.16 1.64
N LEU A 29 -6.29 -1.16 2.63
CA LEU A 29 -6.11 -2.28 3.55
C LEU A 29 -6.70 -1.90 4.91
N VAL A 30 -7.72 -2.64 5.33
CA VAL A 30 -8.35 -2.46 6.64
C VAL A 30 -7.83 -3.52 7.60
N ASP A 31 -7.30 -3.08 8.73
CA ASP A 31 -6.77 -3.96 9.77
C ASP A 31 -7.93 -4.54 10.60
N ASP A 32 -7.86 -5.83 10.92
CA ASP A 32 -8.85 -6.56 11.72
C ASP A 32 -10.29 -6.57 11.17
N LEU A 33 -10.51 -6.28 9.88
CA LEU A 33 -11.83 -6.35 9.24
C LEU A 33 -12.08 -7.75 8.68
N GLY A 34 -13.09 -8.42 9.21
CA GLY A 34 -13.56 -9.71 8.71
C GLY A 34 -14.67 -9.59 7.66
N THR A 35 -14.94 -10.67 6.95
CA THR A 35 -16.07 -10.75 6.01
C THR A 35 -17.41 -10.54 6.72
N GLY A 36 -17.53 -10.93 7.99
CA GLY A 36 -18.71 -10.72 8.81
C GLY A 36 -19.02 -9.26 9.13
N ASP A 37 -18.07 -8.35 8.88
CA ASP A 37 -18.18 -6.92 9.20
C ASP A 37 -18.61 -6.07 8.00
N VAL A 38 -18.80 -6.67 6.83
CA VAL A 38 -19.10 -5.96 5.57
C VAL A 38 -20.46 -6.39 5.00
N GLY A 39 -21.32 -5.43 4.70
CA GLY A 39 -22.69 -5.68 4.25
C GLY A 39 -22.78 -6.53 2.99
N CYS A 40 -21.93 -6.33 1.99
CA CYS A 40 -21.93 -7.13 0.77
C CYS A 40 -21.52 -8.62 0.99
N PHE A 41 -20.98 -8.95 2.17
CA PHE A 41 -20.72 -10.33 2.61
C PHE A 41 -21.77 -10.83 3.62
N GLY A 42 -22.79 -10.04 3.94
CA GLY A 42 -23.92 -10.45 4.77
C GLY A 42 -23.91 -9.92 6.21
N ALA A 43 -23.03 -8.97 6.54
CA ALA A 43 -23.08 -8.28 7.84
C ALA A 43 -24.45 -7.61 8.03
N LYS A 44 -25.04 -7.77 9.22
CA LYS A 44 -26.36 -7.19 9.56
C LYS A 44 -26.22 -6.03 10.54
N ASP A 45 -25.18 -6.06 11.36
CA ASP A 45 -25.00 -5.13 12.48
C ASP A 45 -24.17 -3.91 12.07
N ILE A 46 -23.36 -4.04 11.01
CA ILE A 46 -22.51 -2.98 10.48
C ILE A 46 -23.01 -2.55 9.10
N ARG A 47 -23.18 -1.25 8.92
CA ARG A 47 -23.64 -0.67 7.66
C ARG A 47 -22.46 -0.16 6.86
N THR A 48 -22.24 -0.74 5.67
CA THR A 48 -21.14 -0.41 4.77
C THR A 48 -21.60 -0.01 3.36
N PRO A 49 -22.47 1.02 3.22
CA PRO A 49 -23.17 1.30 1.97
C PRO A 49 -22.23 1.62 0.80
N HIS A 50 -21.07 2.27 1.07
CA HIS A 50 -20.10 2.61 0.04
C HIS A 50 -19.30 1.38 -0.43
N LEU A 51 -18.92 0.48 0.48
CA LEU A 51 -18.28 -0.79 0.12
C LEU A 51 -19.25 -1.70 -0.63
N ASP A 52 -20.52 -1.72 -0.20
CA ASP A 52 -21.58 -2.48 -0.87
C ASP A 52 -21.84 -1.96 -2.29
N ALA A 53 -21.79 -0.64 -2.49
CA ALA A 53 -21.90 -0.03 -3.81
C ALA A 53 -20.68 -0.37 -4.70
N LEU A 54 -19.48 -0.32 -4.15
CA LEU A 54 -18.25 -0.70 -4.85
C LEU A 54 -18.29 -2.18 -5.25
N ALA A 55 -18.72 -3.05 -4.36
CA ALA A 55 -18.88 -4.49 -4.63
C ALA A 55 -19.88 -4.80 -5.76
N LYS A 56 -20.91 -3.96 -5.93
CA LYS A 56 -21.87 -4.09 -7.04
C LYS A 56 -21.32 -3.64 -8.38
N GLN A 57 -20.34 -2.73 -8.38
CA GLN A 57 -19.74 -2.16 -9.59
C GLN A 57 -18.46 -2.88 -10.02
N GLY A 58 -17.82 -3.60 -9.10
CA GLY A 58 -16.56 -4.28 -9.30
C GLY A 58 -16.65 -5.79 -9.12
N THR A 59 -15.51 -6.39 -8.89
CA THR A 59 -15.40 -7.84 -8.62
C THR A 59 -15.25 -8.07 -7.13
N ARG A 60 -16.12 -8.92 -6.57
CA ARG A 60 -16.05 -9.39 -5.20
C ARG A 60 -15.44 -10.78 -5.15
N PHE A 61 -14.34 -10.92 -4.42
CA PHE A 61 -13.71 -12.22 -4.15
C PHE A 61 -14.36 -12.86 -2.94
N THR A 62 -14.90 -14.06 -3.09
CA THR A 62 -15.54 -14.83 -2.00
C THR A 62 -14.55 -15.67 -1.20
N ASP A 63 -13.41 -15.99 -1.80
CA ASP A 63 -12.37 -16.86 -1.25
C ASP A 63 -11.00 -16.17 -1.30
N PHE A 64 -10.92 -14.96 -0.76
CA PHE A 64 -9.68 -14.21 -0.62
C PHE A 64 -9.13 -14.34 0.80
N TYR A 65 -7.88 -14.75 0.92
CA TYR A 65 -7.20 -14.96 2.20
C TYR A 65 -5.90 -14.16 2.24
N VAL A 66 -5.62 -13.56 3.40
CA VAL A 66 -4.30 -12.99 3.67
C VAL A 66 -3.28 -14.11 3.88
N ALA A 67 -2.01 -13.87 3.57
CA ALA A 67 -0.97 -14.90 3.67
C ALA A 67 -0.68 -15.37 5.11
N GLN A 68 -0.95 -14.52 6.09
CA GLN A 68 -0.90 -14.83 7.52
C GLN A 68 -1.84 -13.88 8.28
N ALA A 69 -2.56 -14.40 9.27
CA ALA A 69 -3.53 -13.62 10.06
C ALA A 69 -2.85 -12.75 11.14
N VAL A 70 -1.83 -11.99 10.75
CA VAL A 70 -1.07 -11.07 11.61
C VAL A 70 -0.71 -9.83 10.78
N CYS A 71 -0.84 -8.64 11.37
CA CYS A 71 -0.70 -7.36 10.69
C CYS A 71 0.62 -7.18 9.93
N THR A 72 1.78 -7.31 10.56
CA THR A 72 3.08 -7.19 9.89
C THR A 72 3.24 -8.21 8.75
N ALA A 73 2.96 -9.46 9.02
CA ALA A 73 3.14 -10.53 8.05
C ALA A 73 2.23 -10.37 6.83
N SER A 74 0.94 -10.05 7.03
CA SER A 74 0.01 -9.82 5.92
C SER A 74 0.38 -8.59 5.08
N ARG A 75 0.87 -7.50 5.72
CA ARG A 75 1.34 -6.29 5.05
C ARG A 75 2.59 -6.55 4.21
N ALA A 76 3.55 -7.32 4.74
CA ALA A 76 4.74 -7.72 4.00
C ALA A 76 4.36 -8.53 2.75
N ALA A 77 3.46 -9.50 2.90
CA ALA A 77 3.00 -10.31 1.78
C ALA A 77 2.27 -9.47 0.71
N LEU A 78 1.41 -8.53 1.14
CA LEU A 78 0.69 -7.63 0.24
C LEU A 78 1.65 -6.78 -0.61
N LEU A 79 2.69 -6.21 0.02
CA LEU A 79 3.62 -5.31 -0.66
C LEU A 79 4.67 -6.04 -1.52
N THR A 80 5.02 -7.29 -1.18
CA THR A 80 6.07 -8.03 -1.88
C THR A 80 5.55 -9.10 -2.83
N GLY A 81 4.28 -9.51 -2.69
CA GLY A 81 3.74 -10.67 -3.39
C GLY A 81 4.34 -11.99 -2.94
N CYS A 82 5.07 -12.02 -1.80
CA CYS A 82 5.74 -13.20 -1.28
C CYS A 82 5.10 -13.69 0.02
N TYR A 83 5.21 -14.97 0.32
CA TYR A 83 4.88 -15.45 1.65
C TYR A 83 5.78 -14.78 2.70
N PRO A 84 5.24 -14.34 3.85
CA PRO A 84 5.98 -13.56 4.86
C PRO A 84 7.27 -14.23 5.32
N ASN A 85 7.25 -15.56 5.45
CA ASN A 85 8.41 -16.36 5.86
C ASN A 85 9.60 -16.25 4.89
N ARG A 86 9.34 -16.01 3.59
CA ARG A 86 10.39 -15.87 2.57
C ARG A 86 11.13 -14.54 2.67
N VAL A 87 10.45 -13.51 3.16
CA VAL A 87 10.99 -12.15 3.33
C VAL A 87 11.31 -11.86 4.80
N GLY A 88 11.35 -12.89 5.66
CA GLY A 88 11.72 -12.77 7.07
C GLY A 88 10.71 -12.04 7.96
N MET A 89 9.46 -11.89 7.50
CA MET A 89 8.44 -11.08 8.17
C MET A 89 7.35 -11.96 8.78
N GLN A 90 7.70 -12.69 9.84
CA GLN A 90 6.76 -13.50 10.59
C GLN A 90 6.22 -12.75 11.82
N GLY A 91 4.96 -13.04 12.21
CA GLY A 91 4.36 -12.45 13.40
C GLY A 91 4.07 -10.95 13.27
N ALA A 92 4.05 -10.25 14.39
CA ALA A 92 3.87 -8.80 14.47
C ALA A 92 5.11 -8.13 15.09
N LEU A 93 5.54 -7.03 14.50
CA LEU A 93 6.54 -6.16 15.09
C LEU A 93 5.94 -5.37 16.26
N ASN A 94 6.79 -4.87 17.15
CA ASN A 94 6.39 -3.94 18.20
C ASN A 94 7.29 -2.68 18.16
N HIS A 95 7.02 -1.73 19.04
CA HIS A 95 7.75 -0.46 19.12
C HIS A 95 9.26 -0.62 19.41
N THR A 96 9.69 -1.76 19.97
CA THR A 96 11.12 -2.04 20.26
C THR A 96 11.81 -2.83 19.17
N SER A 97 11.09 -3.30 18.15
CA SER A 97 11.65 -4.10 17.07
C SER A 97 12.67 -3.29 16.27
N ARG A 98 13.88 -3.83 16.12
CA ARG A 98 14.98 -3.22 15.36
C ARG A 98 15.17 -3.84 13.98
N PHE A 99 14.29 -4.76 13.59
CA PHE A 99 14.26 -5.39 12.27
C PHE A 99 12.90 -5.09 11.59
N GLY A 100 12.84 -5.36 10.32
CA GLY A 100 11.65 -5.14 9.50
C GLY A 100 11.84 -5.63 8.08
N LEU A 101 10.97 -5.22 7.17
CA LEU A 101 11.07 -5.59 5.76
C LEU A 101 12.38 -5.07 5.17
N ASN A 102 13.18 -6.01 4.63
CA ASN A 102 14.48 -5.67 4.07
C ASN A 102 14.31 -4.65 2.92
N PRO A 103 15.04 -3.51 2.93
CA PRO A 103 14.95 -2.51 1.87
C PRO A 103 15.34 -3.02 0.47
N THR A 104 16.02 -4.15 0.36
CA THR A 104 16.35 -4.77 -0.94
C THR A 104 15.18 -5.54 -1.55
N GLU A 105 14.11 -5.80 -0.79
CA GLU A 105 12.93 -6.48 -1.32
C GLU A 105 12.26 -5.64 -2.41
N TRP A 106 11.75 -6.36 -3.41
CA TRP A 106 11.00 -5.77 -4.50
C TRP A 106 9.54 -5.58 -4.08
N THR A 107 9.17 -4.34 -3.83
CA THR A 107 7.85 -3.99 -3.31
C THR A 107 6.93 -3.41 -4.39
N LEU A 108 5.62 -3.48 -4.17
CA LEU A 108 4.61 -2.88 -5.05
C LEU A 108 4.90 -1.41 -5.40
N PRO A 109 5.20 -0.50 -4.44
CA PRO A 109 5.53 0.88 -4.79
C PRO A 109 6.81 1.00 -5.63
N LYS A 110 7.86 0.22 -5.38
CA LYS A 110 9.07 0.21 -6.24
C LYS A 110 8.72 -0.18 -7.66
N MET A 111 7.94 -1.23 -7.83
CA MET A 111 7.50 -1.70 -9.15
C MET A 111 6.66 -0.64 -9.89
N LEU A 112 5.80 0.08 -9.17
CA LEU A 112 4.98 1.14 -9.75
C LEU A 112 5.81 2.36 -10.13
N LYS A 113 6.78 2.75 -9.30
CA LYS A 113 7.72 3.84 -9.62
C LYS A 113 8.51 3.58 -10.89
N ASP A 114 8.98 2.36 -11.12
CA ASP A 114 9.67 1.98 -12.37
C ASP A 114 8.77 2.15 -13.61
N ARG A 115 7.46 2.20 -13.39
CA ARG A 115 6.46 2.47 -14.43
C ARG A 115 5.99 3.92 -14.45
N GLY A 116 6.67 4.81 -13.69
CA GLY A 116 6.41 6.25 -13.67
C GLY A 116 5.19 6.66 -12.86
N TYR A 117 4.74 5.83 -11.89
CA TYR A 117 3.73 6.25 -10.92
C TYR A 117 4.37 7.06 -9.78
N ALA A 118 3.67 8.08 -9.33
CA ALA A 118 3.87 8.63 -7.98
C ALA A 118 3.21 7.68 -6.96
N THR A 119 3.82 7.51 -5.80
CA THR A 119 3.41 6.53 -4.80
C THR A 119 3.27 7.15 -3.43
N ALA A 120 2.17 6.89 -2.73
CA ALA A 120 1.94 7.37 -1.38
C ALA A 120 1.39 6.27 -0.47
N CYS A 121 1.72 6.34 0.82
CA CYS A 121 1.20 5.46 1.85
C CYS A 121 0.66 6.29 3.01
N PHE A 122 -0.60 6.07 3.37
CA PHE A 122 -1.26 6.75 4.47
C PHE A 122 -1.78 5.74 5.49
N GLY A 123 -1.48 5.96 6.78
CA GLY A 123 -1.92 5.11 7.87
C GLY A 123 -0.82 4.25 8.48
N LYS A 124 -1.17 3.07 8.98
CA LYS A 124 -0.25 2.17 9.69
C LYS A 124 0.74 1.49 8.75
N TRP A 125 2.03 1.70 8.98
CA TRP A 125 3.13 1.03 8.24
C TRP A 125 3.37 -0.39 8.71
N HIS A 126 3.86 -0.55 9.90
CA HIS A 126 4.11 -1.82 10.63
C HIS A 126 5.05 -2.82 9.94
N LEU A 127 6.00 -2.32 9.15
CA LEU A 127 7.03 -3.14 8.49
C LEU A 127 8.46 -2.74 8.85
N GLY A 128 8.62 -1.96 9.91
CA GLY A 128 9.88 -1.51 10.49
C GLY A 128 9.70 -0.20 11.23
N THR A 129 10.36 -0.05 12.36
CA THR A 129 10.22 1.10 13.27
C THR A 129 11.41 2.05 13.23
N VAL A 130 12.52 1.62 12.61
CA VAL A 130 13.72 2.44 12.43
C VAL A 130 13.71 3.13 11.07
N PRO A 131 14.35 4.30 10.92
CA PRO A 131 14.29 5.09 9.68
C PRO A 131 14.68 4.31 8.42
N GLU A 132 15.67 3.42 8.51
CA GLU A 132 16.15 2.62 7.39
C GLU A 132 15.11 1.63 6.85
N LEU A 133 14.07 1.36 7.63
CA LEU A 133 12.97 0.42 7.33
C LEU A 133 11.63 1.13 7.12
N SER A 134 11.66 2.46 6.99
CA SER A 134 10.48 3.30 6.80
C SER A 134 9.78 3.07 5.46
N ALA A 135 8.54 3.50 5.32
CA ALA A 135 7.78 3.39 4.08
C ALA A 135 8.47 4.07 2.88
N PRO A 136 9.07 5.27 3.00
CA PRO A 136 9.86 5.86 1.92
C PRO A 136 11.03 4.98 1.44
N ARG A 137 11.70 4.27 2.35
CA ARG A 137 12.80 3.35 1.99
C ARG A 137 12.30 2.11 1.23
N GLN A 138 11.02 1.83 1.33
CA GLN A 138 10.37 0.74 0.61
C GLN A 138 9.70 1.19 -0.70
N GLY A 139 9.94 2.43 -1.14
CA GLY A 139 9.56 2.92 -2.46
C GLY A 139 8.42 3.91 -2.51
N PHE A 140 7.83 4.29 -1.39
CA PHE A 140 6.83 5.36 -1.37
C PHE A 140 7.49 6.74 -1.46
N ASP A 141 6.92 7.63 -2.29
CA ASP A 141 7.36 9.02 -2.39
C ASP A 141 6.86 9.84 -1.20
N GLU A 142 5.66 9.50 -0.72
CA GLU A 142 5.03 10.15 0.43
C GLU A 142 4.61 9.12 1.46
N PHE A 143 4.75 9.47 2.73
CA PHE A 143 4.25 8.71 3.85
C PHE A 143 3.68 9.66 4.91
N PHE A 144 2.47 9.36 5.38
CA PHE A 144 1.89 10.01 6.54
C PHE A 144 1.13 8.99 7.37
N GLY A 145 1.58 8.73 8.61
CA GLY A 145 0.96 7.68 9.41
C GLY A 145 1.78 7.19 10.58
N LEU A 146 1.44 6.01 11.06
CA LEU A 146 1.99 5.39 12.26
C LEU A 146 3.03 4.32 11.89
N PRO A 147 4.19 4.29 12.56
CA PRO A 147 5.23 3.29 12.27
C PRO A 147 4.85 1.87 12.71
N TYR A 148 3.97 1.74 13.69
CA TYR A 148 3.50 0.48 14.26
C TYR A 148 2.04 0.59 14.73
N SER A 149 1.49 -0.47 15.30
CA SER A 149 0.12 -0.51 15.80
C SER A 149 -0.05 0.37 17.05
N ASN A 150 -1.18 1.07 17.16
CA ASN A 150 -1.50 1.94 18.29
C ASN A 150 -1.53 1.20 19.64
N ASP A 151 -1.85 -0.10 19.64
CA ASP A 151 -1.76 -0.95 20.84
C ASP A 151 -0.32 -1.20 21.32
N ASN A 152 0.69 -0.80 20.58
CA ASN A 152 2.10 -0.79 20.99
C ASN A 152 2.54 0.58 21.54
N SER A 153 1.62 1.35 22.07
CA SER A 153 1.83 2.70 22.62
C SER A 153 1.00 2.91 23.89
N LYS A 154 0.92 4.14 24.36
CA LYS A 154 0.06 4.54 25.49
C LYS A 154 -1.42 4.12 25.36
N TYR A 155 -1.84 3.68 24.19
CA TYR A 155 -3.19 3.12 23.94
C TYR A 155 -3.29 1.61 24.16
N HIS A 156 -2.24 0.97 24.68
CA HIS A 156 -2.30 -0.44 25.03
C HIS A 156 -3.37 -0.69 26.09
N PRO A 157 -4.27 -1.67 25.93
CA PRO A 157 -5.45 -1.81 26.79
C PRO A 157 -5.11 -2.10 28.28
N THR A 158 -3.94 -2.67 28.56
CA THR A 158 -3.53 -3.06 29.94
C THR A 158 -2.19 -2.47 30.38
N LEU A 159 -1.28 -2.14 29.43
CA LEU A 159 0.08 -1.66 29.71
C LEU A 159 0.27 -0.16 29.39
N ALA A 160 -0.81 0.56 29.14
CA ALA A 160 -0.77 1.96 28.70
C ALA A 160 0.20 2.88 29.46
N PRO A 161 0.30 2.83 30.81
CA PRO A 161 1.20 3.73 31.55
C PRO A 161 2.70 3.47 31.29
N GLU A 162 3.04 2.24 30.86
CA GLU A 162 4.43 1.79 30.67
C GLU A 162 4.87 1.86 29.20
N MET A 163 3.93 2.15 28.32
CA MET A 163 4.17 2.16 26.86
C MET A 163 4.56 3.57 26.37
N PRO A 164 5.37 3.68 25.32
CA PRO A 164 5.79 4.96 24.79
C PRO A 164 4.61 5.72 24.15
N PRO A 165 4.75 7.05 23.97
CA PRO A 165 3.85 7.83 23.12
C PRO A 165 3.83 7.27 21.70
N LEU A 166 2.72 7.48 20.99
CA LEU A 166 2.57 7.04 19.59
C LEU A 166 3.02 8.16 18.65
N PRO A 167 4.09 7.97 17.87
CA PRO A 167 4.51 8.99 16.91
C PRO A 167 3.65 8.95 15.65
N LEU A 168 3.21 10.12 15.20
CA LEU A 168 2.71 10.36 13.87
C LEU A 168 3.86 10.84 13.00
N LEU A 169 4.09 10.18 11.89
CA LEU A 169 5.21 10.47 10.99
C LEU A 169 4.74 11.14 9.71
N GLU A 170 5.52 12.12 9.26
CA GLU A 170 5.49 12.65 7.90
C GLU A 170 6.84 12.33 7.23
N GLY A 171 6.80 11.46 6.23
CA GLY A 171 8.02 10.85 5.69
C GLY A 171 8.77 10.06 6.76
N GLU A 172 9.99 10.48 7.08
CA GLU A 172 10.84 9.87 8.12
C GLU A 172 10.90 10.71 9.40
N LYS A 173 10.13 11.80 9.49
CA LYS A 173 10.15 12.74 10.62
C LYS A 173 8.93 12.56 11.50
N VAL A 174 9.10 12.78 12.79
CA VAL A 174 7.97 12.88 13.72
C VAL A 174 7.29 14.22 13.48
N ALA A 175 6.05 14.17 13.02
CA ALA A 175 5.18 15.34 12.84
C ALA A 175 4.47 15.69 14.15
N GLU A 176 4.04 14.64 14.87
CA GLU A 176 3.34 14.77 16.15
C GLU A 176 3.70 13.59 17.05
N LEU A 177 3.75 13.82 18.34
CA LEU A 177 3.96 12.80 19.37
C LEU A 177 2.78 12.86 20.33
N ASP A 178 1.87 11.89 20.17
CA ASP A 178 0.66 11.80 21.01
C ASP A 178 0.86 10.99 22.29
#